data_cdbc16b1c1f53e491eda24ba09b3e36f
#
_entry.id   cdbc16b1c1f53e491eda24ba09b3e36f
#
_cell.length_a   1.000
_cell.length_b   1.000
_cell.length_c   1.000
_cell.angle_alpha   90.00
_cell.angle_beta   90.00
_cell.angle_gamma   90.00
#
_symmetry.space_group_name_H-M   'P 1'
#
loop_
_entity.id
_entity.type
_entity.pdbx_description
1 polymer ?
#
loop_
_entity_poly.entity_id
_entity_poly.type
_entity_poly.pdbx_seq_one_letter_code
_entity_poly.pdbx_strand_id
1 'polypeptide(L)'
;MRILPAAILFSVTSAPAFGMDCADQTQLGLDKCANASFQRADHALNNAYREVVRRLGGDEYKKRLLAAAETAWIALRDAECKFAVSSTEGGSIYPMEYSLGLEGETQKRTKDLQAYLHCEEGDLSCPVPVQ
;
A
#
# COMPACT_ATOMS: atom_id res chain seq x y z
N MET A 1 23.90 51.99 21.45
CA MET A 1 23.02 50.89 21.83
C MET A 1 22.97 49.94 20.64
N ARG A 2 23.77 48.83 20.69
CA ARG A 2 23.91 47.86 19.57
C ARG A 2 23.04 46.67 19.88
N ILE A 3 22.02 46.44 19.07
CA ILE A 3 21.13 45.28 19.16
C ILE A 3 21.76 44.16 18.31
N LEU A 4 22.20 43.08 18.95
CA LEU A 4 22.66 41.87 18.29
C LEU A 4 21.43 40.99 17.92
N PRO A 5 21.32 40.47 16.69
CA PRO A 5 20.28 39.51 16.37
C PRO A 5 20.63 38.12 16.93
N ALA A 6 19.72 37.56 17.71
CA ALA A 6 19.80 36.20 18.16
C ALA A 6 19.55 35.24 16.97
N ALA A 7 20.56 34.47 16.60
CA ALA A 7 20.44 33.41 15.63
C ALA A 7 19.68 32.22 16.26
N ILE A 8 18.47 31.97 15.80
CA ILE A 8 17.70 30.77 16.18
C ILE A 8 18.21 29.60 15.34
N LEU A 9 18.97 28.71 15.98
CA LEU A 9 19.37 27.43 15.39
C LEU A 9 18.18 26.50 15.37
N PHE A 10 17.60 26.29 14.19
CA PHE A 10 16.63 25.22 13.95
C PHE A 10 17.39 23.87 13.93
N SER A 11 17.31 23.12 15.00
CA SER A 11 17.74 21.73 15.03
C SER A 11 16.74 20.89 14.23
N VAL A 12 17.12 20.51 13.02
CA VAL A 12 16.39 19.51 12.23
C VAL A 12 16.67 18.15 12.86
N THR A 13 15.75 17.68 13.70
CA THR A 13 15.76 16.30 14.17
C THR A 13 15.34 15.41 13.00
N SER A 14 16.31 14.79 12.32
CA SER A 14 16.06 13.70 11.38
C SER A 14 15.50 12.53 12.18
N ALA A 15 14.20 12.26 12.02
CA ALA A 15 13.63 11.01 12.48
C ALA A 15 14.35 9.87 11.76
N PRO A 16 14.72 8.76 12.45
CA PRO A 16 15.26 7.60 11.77
C PRO A 16 14.18 7.09 10.82
N ALA A 17 14.43 7.18 9.52
CA ALA A 17 13.70 6.40 8.55
C ALA A 17 13.99 4.94 8.91
N PHE A 18 13.00 4.22 9.40
CA PHE A 18 13.04 2.77 9.45
C PHE A 18 12.99 2.25 8.00
N GLY A 19 14.03 2.57 7.26
CA GLY A 19 14.35 1.94 5.99
C GLY A 19 14.76 0.51 6.31
N MET A 20 14.02 -0.46 5.78
CA MET A 20 14.53 -1.82 5.81
C MET A 20 15.88 -1.82 5.13
N ASP A 21 16.84 -2.42 5.84
CA ASP A 21 18.17 -2.61 5.30
C ASP A 21 18.12 -3.67 4.19
N CYS A 22 17.91 -3.20 2.94
CA CYS A 22 18.03 -4.01 1.73
C CYS A 22 19.50 -4.06 1.25
N ALA A 23 20.46 -3.91 2.16
CA ALA A 23 21.88 -3.91 1.84
C ALA A 23 22.41 -5.33 1.53
N ASP A 24 21.76 -6.37 2.04
CA ASP A 24 22.12 -7.75 1.71
C ASP A 24 21.73 -8.07 0.26
N GLN A 25 22.74 -8.11 -0.61
CA GLN A 25 22.59 -8.39 -2.03
C GLN A 25 22.62 -9.89 -2.38
N THR A 26 22.64 -10.77 -1.38
CA THR A 26 22.40 -12.20 -1.62
C THR A 26 20.96 -12.42 -2.08
N GLN A 27 20.70 -13.52 -2.81
CA GLN A 27 19.34 -13.81 -3.25
C GLN A 27 18.38 -13.89 -2.06
N LEU A 28 18.78 -14.50 -0.97
CA LEU A 28 17.97 -14.56 0.25
C LEU A 28 17.69 -13.17 0.84
N GLY A 29 18.68 -12.27 0.81
CA GLY A 29 18.51 -10.89 1.25
C GLY A 29 17.51 -10.13 0.37
N LEU A 30 17.61 -10.30 -0.94
CA LEU A 30 16.70 -9.70 -1.91
C LEU A 30 15.26 -10.23 -1.75
N ASP A 31 15.09 -11.54 -1.54
CA ASP A 31 13.77 -12.15 -1.28
C ASP A 31 13.11 -11.55 -0.03
N LYS A 32 13.87 -11.44 1.05
CA LYS A 32 13.38 -10.83 2.31
C LYS A 32 13.02 -9.36 2.13
N CYS A 33 13.84 -8.62 1.40
CA CYS A 33 13.61 -7.21 1.11
C CYS A 33 12.32 -7.02 0.30
N ALA A 34 12.14 -7.78 -0.78
CA ALA A 34 10.95 -7.72 -1.62
C ALA A 34 9.68 -8.11 -0.84
N ASN A 35 9.73 -9.19 -0.07
CA ASN A 35 8.60 -9.62 0.76
C ASN A 35 8.20 -8.55 1.78
N ALA A 36 9.15 -7.93 2.44
CA ALA A 36 8.83 -6.89 3.40
C ALA A 36 8.34 -5.59 2.74
N SER A 37 8.75 -5.30 1.50
CA SER A 37 8.17 -4.22 0.71
C SER A 37 6.70 -4.49 0.39
N PHE A 38 6.39 -5.71 -0.03
CA PHE A 38 5.01 -6.15 -0.22
C PHE A 38 4.18 -6.04 1.07
N GLN A 39 4.71 -6.46 2.22
CA GLN A 39 3.99 -6.35 3.50
C GLN A 39 3.67 -4.90 3.87
N ARG A 40 4.55 -3.94 3.56
CA ARG A 40 4.25 -2.51 3.75
C ARG A 40 3.13 -2.04 2.83
N ALA A 41 3.14 -2.47 1.57
CA ALA A 41 2.07 -2.16 0.62
C ALA A 41 0.73 -2.75 1.06
N ASP A 42 0.72 -3.98 1.56
CA ASP A 42 -0.46 -4.65 2.09
C ASP A 42 -1.01 -3.94 3.33
N HIS A 43 -0.14 -3.48 4.22
CA HIS A 43 -0.55 -2.66 5.36
C HIS A 43 -1.19 -1.34 4.93
N ALA A 44 -0.65 -0.66 3.92
CA ALA A 44 -1.22 0.56 3.37
C ALA A 44 -2.59 0.31 2.72
N LEU A 45 -2.74 -0.80 1.99
CA LEU A 45 -4.02 -1.26 1.43
C LEU A 45 -5.07 -1.45 2.54
N ASN A 46 -4.71 -2.19 3.57
CA ASN A 46 -5.62 -2.47 4.69
C ASN A 46 -6.04 -1.19 5.43
N ASN A 47 -5.16 -0.19 5.53
CA ASN A 47 -5.50 1.12 6.09
C ASN A 47 -6.54 1.85 5.21
N ALA A 48 -6.32 1.89 3.90
CA ALA A 48 -7.26 2.50 2.96
C ALA A 48 -8.63 1.79 2.98
N TYR A 49 -8.63 0.45 2.98
CA TYR A 49 -9.85 -0.36 3.08
C TYR A 49 -10.64 -0.04 4.35
N ARG A 50 -9.98 -0.04 5.53
CA ARG A 50 -10.64 0.29 6.80
C ARG A 50 -11.22 1.69 6.81
N GLU A 51 -10.55 2.65 6.19
CA GLU A 51 -11.06 4.01 6.11
C GLU A 51 -12.31 4.09 5.22
N VAL A 52 -12.35 3.38 4.09
CA VAL A 52 -13.57 3.29 3.26
C VAL A 52 -14.71 2.65 4.05
N VAL A 53 -14.44 1.54 4.75
CA VAL A 53 -15.45 0.87 5.60
C VAL A 53 -15.98 1.82 6.69
N ARG A 54 -15.10 2.58 7.32
CA ARG A 54 -15.47 3.58 8.34
C ARG A 54 -16.40 4.64 7.76
N ARG A 55 -16.11 5.15 6.57
CA ARG A 55 -16.92 6.18 5.90
C ARG A 55 -18.27 5.67 5.41
N LEU A 56 -18.38 4.40 5.10
CA LEU A 56 -19.65 3.77 4.75
C LEU A 56 -20.63 3.70 5.94
N GLY A 57 -20.13 3.88 7.16
CA GLY A 57 -20.96 3.99 8.37
C GLY A 57 -21.87 2.78 8.59
N GLY A 58 -23.19 2.99 8.64
CA GLY A 58 -24.18 1.94 8.81
C GLY A 58 -24.65 1.24 7.53
N ASP A 59 -24.08 1.58 6.36
CA ASP A 59 -24.47 0.97 5.09
C ASP A 59 -23.86 -0.44 4.92
N GLU A 60 -24.50 -1.41 5.57
CA GLU A 60 -24.02 -2.81 5.55
C GLU A 60 -24.10 -3.44 4.16
N TYR A 61 -24.98 -2.96 3.30
CA TYR A 61 -25.05 -3.47 1.91
C TYR A 61 -23.79 -3.09 1.13
N LYS A 62 -23.40 -1.83 1.13
CA LYS A 62 -22.17 -1.38 0.47
C LYS A 62 -20.91 -2.00 1.07
N LYS A 63 -20.86 -2.18 2.39
CA LYS A 63 -19.74 -2.89 3.02
C LYS A 63 -19.59 -4.33 2.53
N ARG A 64 -20.72 -5.06 2.37
CA ARG A 64 -20.67 -6.43 1.78
C ARG A 64 -20.20 -6.42 0.34
N LEU A 65 -20.63 -5.46 -0.48
CA LEU A 65 -20.16 -5.32 -1.86
C LEU A 65 -18.66 -5.03 -1.90
N LEU A 66 -18.15 -4.14 -1.05
CA LEU A 66 -16.73 -3.84 -0.96
C LEU A 66 -15.92 -5.06 -0.53
N ALA A 67 -16.38 -5.79 0.48
CA ALA A 67 -15.70 -7.01 0.96
C ALA A 67 -15.65 -8.10 -0.13
N ALA A 68 -16.73 -8.28 -0.88
CA ALA A 68 -16.78 -9.22 -1.99
C ALA A 68 -15.80 -8.81 -3.13
N ALA A 69 -15.76 -7.52 -3.46
CA ALA A 69 -14.83 -6.99 -4.45
C ALA A 69 -13.38 -7.18 -4.01
N GLU A 70 -13.05 -6.94 -2.74
CA GLU A 70 -11.70 -7.11 -2.22
C GLU A 70 -11.27 -8.58 -2.22
N THR A 71 -12.16 -9.49 -1.82
CA THR A 71 -11.90 -10.94 -1.86
C THR A 71 -11.62 -11.41 -3.29
N ALA A 72 -12.42 -10.99 -4.27
CA ALA A 72 -12.21 -11.33 -5.67
C ALA A 72 -10.90 -10.73 -6.22
N TRP A 73 -10.59 -9.49 -5.84
CA TRP A 73 -9.36 -8.84 -6.25
C TRP A 73 -8.11 -9.55 -5.70
N ILE A 74 -8.10 -9.96 -4.43
CA ILE A 74 -6.98 -10.73 -3.85
C ILE A 74 -6.73 -12.01 -4.65
N ALA A 75 -7.79 -12.74 -4.98
CA ALA A 75 -7.69 -13.98 -5.77
C ALA A 75 -7.11 -13.69 -7.17
N LEU A 76 -7.57 -12.64 -7.82
CA LEU A 76 -7.07 -12.22 -9.13
C LEU A 76 -5.59 -11.80 -9.06
N ARG A 77 -5.23 -10.93 -8.10
CA ARG A 77 -3.85 -10.50 -7.87
C ARG A 77 -2.90 -11.69 -7.75
N ASP A 78 -3.24 -12.63 -6.87
CA ASP A 78 -2.38 -13.78 -6.58
C ASP A 78 -2.23 -14.70 -7.80
N ALA A 79 -3.31 -14.90 -8.56
CA ALA A 79 -3.28 -15.70 -9.78
C ALA A 79 -2.46 -15.03 -10.90
N GLU A 80 -2.67 -13.74 -11.14
CA GLU A 80 -1.93 -12.99 -12.16
C GLU A 80 -0.44 -12.88 -11.84
N CYS A 81 -0.08 -12.62 -10.58
CA CYS A 81 1.32 -12.58 -10.18
C CYS A 81 2.01 -13.94 -10.37
N LYS A 82 1.35 -15.05 -10.03
CA LYS A 82 1.88 -16.40 -10.30
C LYS A 82 2.07 -16.66 -11.79
N PHE A 83 1.10 -16.27 -12.60
CA PHE A 83 1.19 -16.42 -14.05
C PHE A 83 2.37 -15.59 -14.61
N ALA A 84 2.50 -14.33 -14.18
CA ALA A 84 3.53 -13.42 -14.66
C ALA A 84 4.95 -13.92 -14.40
N VAL A 85 5.19 -14.59 -13.26
CA VAL A 85 6.52 -15.09 -12.88
C VAL A 85 6.68 -16.60 -13.09
N SER A 86 5.78 -17.24 -13.81
CA SER A 86 5.75 -18.70 -14.00
C SER A 86 7.02 -19.25 -14.63
N SER A 87 7.73 -18.46 -15.45
CA SER A 87 8.98 -18.86 -16.08
C SER A 87 10.16 -19.06 -15.10
N THR A 88 10.05 -18.52 -13.90
CA THR A 88 11.07 -18.64 -12.84
C THR A 88 10.67 -19.58 -11.72
N GLU A 89 9.51 -20.24 -11.86
CA GLU A 89 9.00 -21.18 -10.86
C GLU A 89 10.02 -22.28 -10.52
N GLY A 90 10.24 -22.50 -9.21
CA GLY A 90 11.26 -23.42 -8.73
C GLY A 90 12.68 -22.85 -8.70
N GLY A 91 12.93 -21.69 -9.28
CA GLY A 91 14.20 -20.98 -9.21
C GLY A 91 14.35 -20.10 -7.98
N SER A 92 15.59 -19.73 -7.67
CA SER A 92 15.90 -18.90 -6.49
C SER A 92 15.39 -17.47 -6.58
N ILE A 93 15.16 -16.95 -7.78
CA ILE A 93 14.65 -15.60 -8.03
C ILE A 93 13.13 -15.48 -7.89
N TYR A 94 12.41 -16.61 -7.99
CA TYR A 94 10.94 -16.64 -7.97
C TYR A 94 10.32 -15.92 -6.77
N PRO A 95 10.77 -16.14 -5.51
CA PRO A 95 10.15 -15.48 -4.35
C PRO A 95 10.26 -13.95 -4.42
N MET A 96 11.39 -13.43 -4.89
CA MET A 96 11.58 -11.99 -5.06
C MET A 96 10.64 -11.43 -6.13
N GLU A 97 10.62 -12.01 -7.33
CA GLU A 97 9.77 -11.54 -8.44
C GLU A 97 8.29 -11.61 -8.08
N TYR A 98 7.85 -12.68 -7.42
CA TYR A 98 6.48 -12.83 -6.97
C TYR A 98 6.09 -11.74 -5.95
N SER A 99 6.95 -11.49 -4.97
CA SER A 99 6.72 -10.45 -3.95
C SER A 99 6.66 -9.05 -4.56
N LEU A 100 7.53 -8.74 -5.53
CA LEU A 100 7.50 -7.46 -6.26
C LEU A 100 6.22 -7.30 -7.10
N GLY A 101 5.75 -8.37 -7.73
CA GLY A 101 4.48 -8.38 -8.44
C GLY A 101 3.30 -8.08 -7.50
N LEU A 102 3.24 -8.78 -6.37
CA LEU A 102 2.22 -8.54 -5.33
C LEU A 102 2.26 -7.11 -4.81
N GLU A 103 3.44 -6.56 -4.56
CA GLU A 103 3.61 -5.16 -4.13
C GLU A 103 3.00 -4.20 -5.14
N GLY A 104 3.37 -4.34 -6.42
CA GLY A 104 2.90 -3.45 -7.49
C GLY A 104 1.38 -3.45 -7.64
N GLU A 105 0.75 -4.63 -7.67
CA GLU A 105 -0.71 -4.73 -7.75
C GLU A 105 -1.40 -4.20 -6.49
N THR A 106 -0.82 -4.45 -5.31
CA THR A 106 -1.36 -3.94 -4.04
C THR A 106 -1.29 -2.41 -3.96
N GLN A 107 -0.23 -1.79 -4.48
CA GLN A 107 -0.12 -0.33 -4.56
C GLN A 107 -1.17 0.27 -5.51
N LYS A 108 -1.46 -0.38 -6.64
CA LYS A 108 -2.52 0.05 -7.57
C LYS A 108 -3.89 -0.01 -6.87
N ARG A 109 -4.20 -1.11 -6.22
CA ARG A 109 -5.46 -1.28 -5.49
C ARG A 109 -5.63 -0.27 -4.37
N THR A 110 -4.55 0.05 -3.67
CA THR A 110 -4.56 1.09 -2.62
C THR A 110 -4.99 2.44 -3.19
N LYS A 111 -4.47 2.82 -4.37
CA LYS A 111 -4.88 4.05 -5.06
C LYS A 111 -6.35 4.03 -5.45
N ASP A 112 -6.87 2.89 -5.92
CA ASP A 112 -8.29 2.75 -6.25
C ASP A 112 -9.18 2.95 -5.02
N LEU A 113 -8.81 2.36 -3.87
CA LEU A 113 -9.53 2.55 -2.61
C LEU A 113 -9.43 4.00 -2.11
N GLN A 114 -8.26 4.61 -2.23
CA GLN A 114 -8.07 6.01 -1.86
C GLN A 114 -8.90 6.95 -2.74
N ALA A 115 -9.12 6.63 -4.02
CA ALA A 115 -9.97 7.42 -4.89
C ALA A 115 -11.41 7.52 -4.36
N TYR A 116 -11.95 6.47 -3.75
CA TYR A 116 -13.25 6.53 -3.08
C TYR A 116 -13.30 7.48 -1.89
N LEU A 117 -12.17 7.83 -1.30
CA LEU A 117 -12.09 8.77 -0.18
C LEU A 117 -12.08 10.23 -0.63
N HIS A 118 -11.95 10.49 -1.93
CA HIS A 118 -11.87 11.82 -2.53
C HIS A 118 -13.02 12.12 -3.52
N CYS A 119 -14.19 11.55 -3.27
CA CYS A 119 -15.38 11.81 -4.06
C CYS A 119 -15.84 13.26 -3.92
N GLU A 120 -16.30 13.82 -5.04
CA GLU A 120 -16.93 15.16 -5.04
C GLU A 120 -18.41 15.06 -4.68
N GLU A 121 -18.95 16.14 -4.11
CA GLU A 121 -20.38 16.23 -3.81
C GLU A 121 -21.19 16.12 -5.11
N GLY A 122 -22.21 15.26 -5.11
CA GLY A 122 -23.07 15.00 -6.26
C GLY A 122 -22.53 13.98 -7.26
N ASP A 123 -21.35 13.41 -7.03
CA ASP A 123 -20.82 12.29 -7.85
C ASP A 123 -21.58 11.01 -7.56
N LEU A 124 -22.53 10.67 -8.44
CA LEU A 124 -23.34 9.44 -8.34
C LEU A 124 -22.54 8.17 -8.63
N SER A 125 -21.34 8.28 -9.21
CA SER A 125 -20.45 7.14 -9.49
C SER A 125 -19.60 6.74 -8.27
N CYS A 126 -19.55 7.61 -7.26
CA CYS A 126 -18.80 7.35 -6.04
C CYS A 126 -19.68 6.77 -4.93
N PRO A 127 -19.38 5.58 -4.41
CA PRO A 127 -20.22 4.93 -3.42
C PRO A 127 -20.03 5.43 -1.99
N VAL A 128 -18.96 6.19 -1.73
CA VAL A 128 -18.57 6.64 -0.39
C VAL A 128 -19.06 8.06 -0.16
N PRO A 129 -19.75 8.36 0.97
CA PRO A 129 -20.20 9.70 1.28
C PRO A 129 -19.04 10.70 1.39
N VAL A 130 -19.26 11.91 0.86
CA VAL A 130 -18.37 13.06 1.08
C VAL A 130 -18.40 13.46 2.56
N GLN A 131 -17.23 13.82 3.11
CA GLN A 131 -17.12 14.38 4.47
C GLN A 131 -17.19 15.90 4.45
#